data_e11a06b507103c630603e3ac35bdaa9d
#
_entry.id   e11a06b507103c630603e3ac35bdaa9d
#
_cell.length_a   1.000
_cell.length_b   1.000
_cell.length_c   1.000
_cell.angle_alpha   90.00
_cell.angle_beta   90.00
_cell.angle_gamma   90.00
#
_symmetry.space_group_name_H-M   'P 1'
#
loop_
_entity.id
_entity.type
_entity.pdbx_description
1 polymer ?
#
loop_
_entity_poly.entity_id
_entity_poly.type
_entity_poly.pdbx_seq_one_letter_code
_entity_poly.pdbx_strand_id
1 'polypeptide(L)'
;MDNDWLNLSETAELLGVHPATVRAWADRGELPTQRTPGGHRRFRRADVEARTAVPDRTQLAGANILIQNMMGKARLELAGGEAELQPWHQGLDEAAKQAHRDIGRHLLHLVIDYIAHARTEAAVLTEAQHIGRDYERIGRANGLSLTDTTRAYLFFREFLAQAIYDMIIASGGQGPTDWAQIRQQVVCLTNEVLLAMIAAHEAREEIGAL
;
A
#
# COMPACT_ATOMS: atom_id res chain seq x y z
N MET A 1 -13.14 35.34 -4.15
CA MET A 1 -12.52 35.29 -5.48
C MET A 1 -11.39 34.26 -5.40
N ASP A 2 -11.63 33.04 -5.89
CA ASP A 2 -10.58 32.02 -5.92
C ASP A 2 -9.45 32.52 -6.81
N ASN A 3 -8.26 32.60 -6.21
CA ASN A 3 -7.07 33.05 -6.93
C ASN A 3 -6.56 31.87 -7.76
N ASP A 4 -6.92 31.86 -9.04
CA ASP A 4 -6.57 30.79 -10.00
C ASP A 4 -5.05 30.65 -10.22
N TRP A 5 -4.26 31.61 -9.73
CA TRP A 5 -2.82 31.71 -9.89
C TRP A 5 -2.07 31.78 -8.57
N LEU A 6 -1.20 30.83 -8.35
CA LEU A 6 -0.34 30.73 -7.17
C LEU A 6 1.03 31.34 -7.44
N ASN A 7 1.65 31.97 -6.44
CA ASN A 7 3.04 32.36 -6.48
C ASN A 7 3.95 31.15 -6.11
N LEU A 8 5.28 31.35 -6.15
CA LEU A 8 6.25 30.30 -5.88
C LEU A 8 6.13 29.71 -4.46
N SER A 9 5.88 30.58 -3.46
CA SER A 9 5.78 30.15 -2.05
C SER A 9 4.48 29.39 -1.79
N GLU A 10 3.34 29.91 -2.27
CA GLU A 10 2.04 29.25 -2.19
C GLU A 10 2.03 27.90 -2.90
N THR A 11 2.72 27.82 -4.06
CA THR A 11 2.87 26.55 -4.79
C THR A 11 3.73 25.54 -4.01
N ALA A 12 4.81 25.99 -3.40
CA ALA A 12 5.69 25.16 -2.59
C ALA A 12 4.97 24.62 -1.34
N GLU A 13 4.18 25.48 -0.69
CA GLU A 13 3.35 25.11 0.46
C GLU A 13 2.28 24.08 0.08
N LEU A 14 1.55 24.33 -1.03
CA LEU A 14 0.50 23.41 -1.51
C LEU A 14 1.07 22.03 -1.94
N LEU A 15 2.28 22.00 -2.49
CA LEU A 15 2.97 20.77 -2.91
C LEU A 15 3.77 20.11 -1.77
N GLY A 16 3.89 20.76 -0.60
CA GLY A 16 4.66 20.25 0.53
C GLY A 16 6.17 20.17 0.28
N VAL A 17 6.73 21.02 -0.61
CA VAL A 17 8.14 21.00 -1.01
C VAL A 17 8.84 22.34 -0.80
N HIS A 18 10.18 22.32 -0.79
CA HIS A 18 10.94 23.57 -0.71
C HIS A 18 10.78 24.43 -1.99
N PRO A 19 10.69 25.78 -1.92
CA PRO A 19 10.53 26.65 -3.08
C PRO A 19 11.60 26.46 -4.17
N ALA A 20 12.82 26.06 -3.80
CA ALA A 20 13.88 25.74 -4.76
C ALA A 20 13.51 24.54 -5.66
N THR A 21 12.78 23.55 -5.13
CA THR A 21 12.29 22.39 -5.87
C THR A 21 11.27 22.81 -6.92
N VAL A 22 10.29 23.63 -6.53
CA VAL A 22 9.28 24.18 -7.46
C VAL A 22 9.94 24.98 -8.57
N ARG A 23 10.99 25.77 -8.24
CA ARG A 23 11.77 26.52 -9.24
C ARG A 23 12.46 25.60 -10.22
N ALA A 24 13.10 24.54 -9.73
CA ALA A 24 13.77 23.56 -10.57
C ALA A 24 12.79 22.82 -11.51
N TRP A 25 11.61 22.47 -11.04
CA TRP A 25 10.54 21.88 -11.87
C TRP A 25 10.05 22.82 -12.95
N ALA A 26 9.85 24.12 -12.61
CA ALA A 26 9.47 25.14 -13.59
C ALA A 26 10.56 25.35 -14.66
N ASP A 27 11.83 25.34 -14.25
CA ASP A 27 12.97 25.53 -15.16
C ASP A 27 13.19 24.34 -16.11
N ARG A 28 12.80 23.12 -15.70
CA ARG A 28 12.81 21.91 -16.53
C ARG A 28 11.53 21.69 -17.33
N GLY A 29 10.51 22.59 -17.18
CA GLY A 29 9.22 22.44 -17.84
C GLY A 29 8.33 21.34 -17.26
N GLU A 30 8.69 20.78 -16.10
CA GLU A 30 7.92 19.73 -15.41
C GLU A 30 6.67 20.27 -14.70
N LEU A 31 6.65 21.60 -14.41
CA LEU A 31 5.50 22.31 -13.87
C LEU A 31 5.23 23.54 -14.73
N PRO A 32 4.08 23.61 -15.42
CA PRO A 32 3.72 24.75 -16.26
C PRO A 32 3.76 26.05 -15.47
N THR A 33 4.43 27.04 -15.99
CA THR A 33 4.59 28.33 -15.30
C THR A 33 4.47 29.48 -16.29
N GLN A 34 3.90 30.60 -15.83
CA GLN A 34 3.91 31.87 -16.52
C GLN A 34 4.75 32.88 -15.73
N ARG A 35 5.31 33.86 -16.40
CA ARG A 35 6.02 34.99 -15.77
C ARG A 35 5.21 36.27 -15.93
N THR A 36 5.07 36.98 -14.83
CA THR A 36 4.51 38.33 -14.88
C THR A 36 5.47 39.28 -15.59
N PRO A 37 5.04 40.46 -16.03
CA PRO A 37 5.94 41.49 -16.58
C PRO A 37 7.10 41.86 -15.66
N GLY A 38 6.94 41.70 -14.34
CA GLY A 38 8.01 41.87 -13.33
C GLY A 38 8.88 40.63 -13.12
N GLY A 39 8.79 39.59 -13.97
CA GLY A 39 9.62 38.39 -13.92
C GLY A 39 9.22 37.34 -12.86
N HIS A 40 8.20 37.59 -12.07
CA HIS A 40 7.75 36.63 -11.03
C HIS A 40 7.00 35.46 -11.65
N ARG A 41 7.32 34.22 -11.20
CA ARG A 41 6.62 33.01 -11.63
C ARG A 41 5.21 32.94 -11.04
N ARG A 42 4.26 32.46 -11.87
CA ARG A 42 2.88 32.15 -11.51
C ARG A 42 2.52 30.77 -12.02
N PHE A 43 1.83 30.02 -11.20
CA PHE A 43 1.42 28.63 -11.45
C PHE A 43 -0.10 28.57 -11.41
N ARG A 44 -0.75 27.92 -12.35
CA ARG A 44 -2.17 27.68 -12.27
C ARG A 44 -2.47 26.69 -11.15
N ARG A 45 -3.44 27.02 -10.30
CA ARG A 45 -3.87 26.13 -9.21
C ARG A 45 -4.23 24.75 -9.73
N ALA A 46 -4.97 24.62 -10.83
CA ALA A 46 -5.33 23.34 -11.44
C ALA A 46 -4.10 22.50 -11.84
N ASP A 47 -3.02 23.11 -12.37
CA ASP A 47 -1.80 22.38 -12.76
C ASP A 47 -1.01 21.91 -11.52
N VAL A 48 -1.07 22.69 -10.44
CA VAL A 48 -0.44 22.35 -9.15
C VAL A 48 -1.21 21.21 -8.47
N GLU A 49 -2.54 21.29 -8.43
CA GLU A 49 -3.40 20.24 -7.88
C GLU A 49 -3.33 18.95 -8.68
N ALA A 50 -3.26 19.04 -10.02
CA ALA A 50 -3.02 17.86 -10.86
C ALA A 50 -1.67 17.18 -10.56
N ARG A 51 -0.65 17.94 -10.16
CA ARG A 51 0.65 17.39 -9.76
C ARG A 51 0.61 16.77 -8.36
N THR A 52 -0.20 17.25 -7.44
CA THR A 52 -0.43 16.58 -6.15
C THR A 52 -1.14 15.25 -6.34
N ALA A 53 -1.94 15.09 -7.39
CA ALA A 53 -2.60 13.85 -7.75
C ALA A 53 -1.68 12.83 -8.46
N VAL A 54 -0.50 13.26 -8.95
CA VAL A 54 0.50 12.37 -9.58
C VAL A 54 1.59 12.06 -8.55
N PRO A 55 1.80 10.79 -8.16
CA PRO A 55 2.87 10.43 -7.22
C PRO A 55 4.21 10.92 -7.77
N ASP A 56 4.98 11.63 -6.95
CA ASP A 56 6.33 12.07 -7.31
C ASP A 56 7.17 10.85 -7.70
N ARG A 57 7.91 10.93 -8.82
CA ARG A 57 8.84 9.86 -9.24
C ARG A 57 9.85 9.50 -8.15
N THR A 58 10.18 10.40 -7.25
CA THR A 58 11.02 10.15 -6.08
C THR A 58 10.28 9.29 -5.04
N GLN A 59 8.96 9.48 -4.86
CA GLN A 59 8.12 8.62 -4.02
C GLN A 59 7.96 7.25 -4.66
N LEU A 60 7.80 7.17 -5.99
CA LEU A 60 7.77 5.91 -6.75
C LEU A 60 9.12 5.17 -6.69
N ALA A 61 10.24 5.88 -6.74
CA ALA A 61 11.56 5.27 -6.57
C ALA A 61 11.75 4.76 -5.14
N GLY A 62 11.32 5.51 -4.13
CA GLY A 62 11.30 5.07 -2.73
C GLY A 62 10.38 3.88 -2.51
N ALA A 63 9.18 3.90 -3.10
CA ALA A 63 8.24 2.77 -3.07
C ALA A 63 8.84 1.52 -3.75
N ASN A 64 9.52 1.66 -4.89
CA ASN A 64 10.16 0.54 -5.58
C ASN A 64 11.32 -0.07 -4.77
N ILE A 65 12.14 0.75 -4.10
CA ILE A 65 13.19 0.27 -3.18
C ILE A 65 12.55 -0.47 -2.02
N LEU A 66 11.46 0.06 -1.48
CA LEU A 66 10.64 -0.57 -0.45
C LEU A 66 10.14 -1.94 -0.90
N ILE A 67 9.55 -2.02 -2.09
CA ILE A 67 9.05 -3.25 -2.70
C ILE A 67 10.16 -4.30 -2.75
N GLN A 68 11.32 -3.93 -3.28
CA GLN A 68 12.46 -4.85 -3.40
C GLN A 68 12.96 -5.33 -2.03
N ASN A 69 13.03 -4.44 -1.04
CA ASN A 69 13.44 -4.80 0.32
C ASN A 69 12.39 -5.69 1.01
N MET A 70 11.09 -5.36 0.89
CA MET A 70 10.01 -6.18 1.44
C MET A 70 9.92 -7.55 0.76
N MET A 71 10.06 -7.61 -0.57
CA MET A 71 10.10 -8.86 -1.31
C MET A 71 11.33 -9.70 -0.95
N GLY A 72 12.49 -9.07 -0.76
CA GLY A 72 13.71 -9.72 -0.31
C GLY A 72 13.56 -10.30 1.10
N LYS A 73 12.99 -9.53 2.02
CA LYS A 73 12.74 -9.94 3.41
C LYS A 73 11.66 -11.02 3.47
N ALA A 74 10.55 -10.86 2.72
CA ALA A 74 9.50 -11.87 2.61
C ALA A 74 10.05 -13.21 2.08
N ARG A 75 10.97 -13.18 1.12
CA ARG A 75 11.64 -14.40 0.64
C ARG A 75 12.53 -15.04 1.70
N LEU A 76 13.27 -14.23 2.47
CA LEU A 76 14.16 -14.72 3.54
C LEU A 76 13.38 -15.30 4.72
N GLU A 77 12.30 -14.67 5.17
CA GLU A 77 11.50 -15.15 6.31
C GLU A 77 10.57 -16.30 5.94
N LEU A 78 9.98 -16.28 4.74
CA LEU A 78 9.25 -17.44 4.21
C LEU A 78 10.19 -18.65 3.89
N ALA A 79 11.47 -18.38 3.60
CA ALA A 79 12.51 -19.41 3.48
C ALA A 79 13.18 -19.74 4.83
N GLY A 80 13.05 -18.86 5.83
CA GLY A 80 13.66 -18.97 7.16
C GLY A 80 12.95 -19.90 8.13
N GLY A 81 11.83 -20.51 7.74
CA GLY A 81 11.19 -21.58 8.52
C GLY A 81 10.26 -21.12 9.65
N GLU A 82 10.09 -19.84 9.93
CA GLU A 82 9.16 -19.40 10.98
C GLU A 82 7.70 -19.78 10.68
N ALA A 83 7.29 -19.72 9.41
CA ALA A 83 5.99 -20.20 8.98
C ALA A 83 5.85 -21.72 9.18
N GLU A 84 6.94 -22.49 8.96
CA GLU A 84 6.95 -23.95 9.12
C GLU A 84 6.75 -24.41 10.56
N LEU A 85 7.08 -23.55 11.54
CA LEU A 85 6.85 -23.81 12.94
C LEU A 85 5.38 -23.59 13.37
N GLN A 86 4.57 -22.97 12.54
CA GLN A 86 3.19 -22.69 12.84
C GLN A 86 2.30 -23.93 12.67
N PRO A 87 1.42 -24.23 13.65
CA PRO A 87 0.55 -25.43 13.59
C PRO A 87 -0.30 -25.49 12.32
N TRP A 88 -0.81 -24.37 11.83
CA TRP A 88 -1.62 -24.29 10.62
C TRP A 88 -0.83 -24.63 9.34
N HIS A 89 0.49 -24.39 9.35
CA HIS A 89 1.35 -24.63 8.18
C HIS A 89 1.76 -26.11 8.05
N GLN A 90 1.89 -26.82 9.16
CA GLN A 90 2.35 -28.22 9.18
C GLN A 90 1.38 -29.17 8.49
N GLY A 91 0.09 -28.84 8.44
CA GLY A 91 -0.95 -29.65 7.78
C GLY A 91 -1.12 -29.38 6.29
N LEU A 92 -0.39 -28.38 5.73
CA LEU A 92 -0.54 -27.98 4.35
C LEU A 92 0.40 -28.77 3.43
N ASP A 93 -0.10 -29.20 2.28
CA ASP A 93 0.75 -29.70 1.19
C ASP A 93 1.47 -28.56 0.45
N GLU A 94 2.40 -28.89 -0.46
CA GLU A 94 3.18 -27.88 -1.17
C GLU A 94 2.34 -26.99 -2.10
N ALA A 95 1.23 -27.49 -2.64
CA ALA A 95 0.32 -26.72 -3.46
C ALA A 95 -0.42 -25.66 -2.62
N ALA A 96 -0.88 -26.05 -1.42
CA ALA A 96 -1.51 -25.14 -0.46
C ALA A 96 -0.54 -24.09 0.05
N LYS A 97 0.69 -24.47 0.40
CA LYS A 97 1.76 -23.54 0.78
C LYS A 97 2.05 -22.55 -0.34
N GLN A 98 2.11 -23.02 -1.60
CA GLN A 98 2.29 -22.13 -2.75
C GLN A 98 1.12 -21.18 -2.92
N ALA A 99 -0.12 -21.64 -2.77
CA ALA A 99 -1.31 -20.78 -2.85
C ALA A 99 -1.29 -19.67 -1.78
N HIS A 100 -0.87 -19.99 -0.54
CA HIS A 100 -0.69 -18.99 0.52
C HIS A 100 0.42 -17.99 0.21
N ARG A 101 1.54 -18.44 -0.39
CA ARG A 101 2.60 -17.53 -0.85
C ARG A 101 2.12 -16.59 -1.96
N ASP A 102 1.29 -17.08 -2.88
CA ASP A 102 0.77 -16.31 -4.01
C ASP A 102 -0.21 -15.23 -3.54
N ILE A 103 -1.14 -15.58 -2.65
CA ILE A 103 -2.09 -14.61 -2.11
C ILE A 103 -1.39 -13.57 -1.22
N GLY A 104 -0.38 -13.98 -0.45
CA GLY A 104 0.45 -13.05 0.32
C GLY A 104 1.20 -12.05 -0.56
N ARG A 105 1.75 -12.50 -1.70
CA ARG A 105 2.36 -11.60 -2.70
C ARG A 105 1.36 -10.65 -3.32
N HIS A 106 0.14 -11.14 -3.62
CA HIS A 106 -0.93 -10.31 -4.15
C HIS A 106 -1.31 -9.18 -3.17
N LEU A 107 -1.50 -9.54 -1.90
CA LEU A 107 -1.78 -8.56 -0.84
C LEU A 107 -0.64 -7.53 -0.69
N LEU A 108 0.62 -7.98 -0.74
CA LEU A 108 1.76 -7.09 -0.68
C LEU A 108 1.76 -6.08 -1.84
N HIS A 109 1.51 -6.53 -3.07
CA HIS A 109 1.42 -5.64 -4.22
C HIS A 109 0.27 -4.64 -4.08
N LEU A 110 -0.88 -5.09 -3.57
CA LEU A 110 -2.03 -4.21 -3.34
C LEU A 110 -1.73 -3.12 -2.30
N VAL A 111 -1.02 -3.45 -1.22
CA VAL A 111 -0.54 -2.48 -0.23
C VAL A 111 0.35 -1.43 -0.88
N ILE A 112 1.26 -1.86 -1.73
CA ILE A 112 2.19 -0.99 -2.45
C ILE A 112 1.43 -0.03 -3.38
N ASP A 113 0.51 -0.57 -4.19
CA ASP A 113 -0.32 0.22 -5.10
C ASP A 113 -1.14 1.27 -4.33
N TYR A 114 -1.62 0.91 -3.13
CA TYR A 114 -2.37 1.81 -2.29
C TYR A 114 -1.50 2.94 -1.73
N ILE A 115 -0.34 2.61 -1.19
CA ILE A 115 0.62 3.60 -0.64
C ILE A 115 1.13 4.53 -1.76
N ALA A 116 1.38 3.98 -2.95
CA ALA A 116 1.84 4.74 -4.11
C ALA A 116 0.73 5.54 -4.82
N HIS A 117 -0.52 5.48 -4.32
CA HIS A 117 -1.69 6.08 -4.98
C HIS A 117 -1.82 5.66 -6.46
N ALA A 118 -1.34 4.47 -6.81
CA ALA A 118 -1.38 3.94 -8.17
C ALA A 118 -2.79 3.49 -8.59
N ARG A 119 -3.69 3.29 -7.62
CA ARG A 119 -5.09 2.90 -7.82
C ARG A 119 -6.02 3.73 -6.94
N THR A 120 -7.29 3.84 -7.34
CA THR A 120 -8.31 4.50 -6.51
C THR A 120 -8.60 3.67 -5.26
N GLU A 121 -8.93 4.32 -4.15
CA GLU A 121 -9.27 3.66 -2.89
C GLU A 121 -10.38 2.61 -3.07
N ALA A 122 -11.45 2.94 -3.80
CA ALA A 122 -12.54 2.01 -4.07
C ALA A 122 -12.06 0.75 -4.80
N ALA A 123 -11.16 0.87 -5.78
CA ALA A 123 -10.59 -0.28 -6.49
C ALA A 123 -9.70 -1.14 -5.58
N VAL A 124 -8.94 -0.50 -4.69
CA VAL A 124 -8.09 -1.18 -3.71
C VAL A 124 -8.93 -1.96 -2.69
N LEU A 125 -9.98 -1.35 -2.14
CA LEU A 125 -10.85 -2.02 -1.17
C LEU A 125 -11.64 -3.17 -1.82
N THR A 126 -12.10 -3.02 -3.05
CA THR A 126 -12.73 -4.13 -3.81
C THR A 126 -11.77 -5.31 -3.96
N GLU A 127 -10.52 -5.05 -4.30
CA GLU A 127 -9.49 -6.10 -4.44
C GLU A 127 -9.15 -6.75 -3.10
N ALA A 128 -9.10 -5.97 -2.01
CA ALA A 128 -8.92 -6.48 -0.66
C ALA A 128 -10.01 -7.47 -0.27
N GLN A 129 -11.27 -7.20 -0.63
CA GLN A 129 -12.38 -8.11 -0.43
C GLN A 129 -12.24 -9.40 -1.25
N HIS A 130 -11.72 -9.33 -2.48
CA HIS A 130 -11.40 -10.52 -3.27
C HIS A 130 -10.33 -11.37 -2.60
N ILE A 131 -9.25 -10.74 -2.14
CA ILE A 131 -8.18 -11.42 -1.40
C ILE A 131 -8.72 -12.11 -0.15
N GLY A 132 -9.60 -11.46 0.60
CA GLY A 132 -10.23 -12.05 1.79
C GLY A 132 -11.04 -13.32 1.48
N ARG A 133 -11.86 -13.28 0.43
CA ARG A 133 -12.60 -14.45 -0.06
C ARG A 133 -11.68 -15.58 -0.53
N ASP A 134 -10.56 -15.23 -1.14
CA ASP A 134 -9.57 -16.22 -1.58
C ASP A 134 -8.84 -16.87 -0.41
N TYR A 135 -8.51 -16.13 0.66
CA TYR A 135 -7.98 -16.71 1.91
C TYR A 135 -8.93 -17.76 2.49
N GLU A 136 -10.25 -17.45 2.61
CA GLU A 136 -11.25 -18.40 3.08
C GLU A 136 -11.30 -19.63 2.18
N ARG A 137 -11.40 -19.42 0.87
CA ARG A 137 -11.50 -20.49 -0.12
C ARG A 137 -10.29 -21.44 -0.08
N ILE A 138 -9.08 -20.88 0.00
CA ILE A 138 -7.83 -21.67 0.06
C ILE A 138 -7.75 -22.42 1.40
N GLY A 139 -7.98 -21.76 2.51
CA GLY A 139 -7.95 -22.38 3.84
C GLY A 139 -8.90 -23.58 3.91
N ARG A 140 -10.14 -23.37 3.52
CA ARG A 140 -11.17 -24.42 3.52
C ARG A 140 -10.84 -25.58 2.56
N ALA A 141 -10.38 -25.28 1.34
CA ALA A 141 -10.00 -26.30 0.37
C ALA A 141 -8.89 -27.23 0.89
N ASN A 142 -8.10 -26.76 1.85
CA ASN A 142 -7.01 -27.49 2.50
C ASN A 142 -7.36 -27.96 3.93
N GLY A 143 -8.64 -27.95 4.29
CA GLY A 143 -9.13 -28.47 5.57
C GLY A 143 -8.80 -27.60 6.79
N LEU A 144 -8.36 -26.35 6.59
CA LEU A 144 -8.14 -25.44 7.69
C LEU A 144 -9.47 -24.94 8.27
N SER A 145 -9.53 -24.83 9.59
CA SER A 145 -10.60 -24.11 10.26
C SER A 145 -10.54 -22.61 9.96
N LEU A 146 -11.64 -21.88 10.17
CA LEU A 146 -11.62 -20.41 10.09
C LEU A 146 -10.55 -19.82 11.03
N THR A 147 -10.42 -20.40 12.22
CA THR A 147 -9.40 -19.97 13.20
C THR A 147 -7.99 -20.13 12.65
N ASP A 148 -7.67 -21.25 12.00
CA ASP A 148 -6.33 -21.49 11.46
C ASP A 148 -6.07 -20.65 10.20
N THR A 149 -7.08 -20.48 9.35
CA THR A 149 -7.01 -19.54 8.22
C THR A 149 -6.78 -18.11 8.70
N THR A 150 -7.47 -17.70 9.79
CA THR A 150 -7.24 -16.38 10.39
C THR A 150 -5.84 -16.26 10.97
N ARG A 151 -5.31 -17.30 11.63
CA ARG A 151 -3.92 -17.28 12.13
C ARG A 151 -2.91 -17.15 11.02
N ALA A 152 -3.10 -17.86 9.91
CA ALA A 152 -2.24 -17.74 8.73
C ALA A 152 -2.25 -16.30 8.17
N TYR A 153 -3.42 -15.70 8.07
CA TYR A 153 -3.56 -14.30 7.66
C TYR A 153 -2.90 -13.33 8.64
N LEU A 154 -3.12 -13.48 9.95
CA LEU A 154 -2.54 -12.62 10.97
C LEU A 154 -1.01 -12.72 11.02
N PHE A 155 -0.46 -13.91 10.81
CA PHE A 155 0.98 -14.11 10.67
C PHE A 155 1.55 -13.27 9.51
N PHE A 156 0.91 -13.32 8.35
CA PHE A 156 1.32 -12.50 7.21
C PHE A 156 1.16 -11.00 7.47
N ARG A 157 0.06 -10.58 8.11
CA ARG A 157 -0.19 -9.18 8.47
C ARG A 157 0.86 -8.62 9.42
N GLU A 158 1.28 -9.41 10.41
CA GLU A 158 2.34 -9.02 11.35
C GLU A 158 3.67 -8.84 10.62
N PHE A 159 4.00 -9.80 9.76
CA PHE A 159 5.17 -9.69 8.88
C PHE A 159 5.15 -8.39 8.04
N LEU A 160 4.01 -8.05 7.45
CA LEU A 160 3.83 -6.83 6.66
C LEU A 160 4.02 -5.58 7.54
N ALA A 161 3.44 -5.56 8.74
CA ALA A 161 3.57 -4.45 9.68
C ALA A 161 5.03 -4.24 10.11
N GLN A 162 5.75 -5.33 10.41
CA GLN A 162 7.17 -5.29 10.77
C GLN A 162 8.04 -4.79 9.62
N ALA A 163 7.78 -5.24 8.39
CA ALA A 163 8.52 -4.78 7.21
C ALA A 163 8.36 -3.27 6.97
N ILE A 164 7.16 -2.73 7.18
CA ILE A 164 6.89 -1.29 7.10
C ILE A 164 7.62 -0.55 8.24
N TYR A 165 7.57 -1.06 9.46
CA TYR A 165 8.25 -0.47 10.61
C TYR A 165 9.77 -0.38 10.40
N ASP A 166 10.40 -1.47 9.97
CA ASP A 166 11.84 -1.52 9.70
C ASP A 166 12.26 -0.51 8.62
N MET A 167 11.42 -0.29 7.64
CA MET A 167 11.65 0.70 6.61
C MET A 167 11.59 2.13 7.17
N ILE A 168 10.65 2.42 8.05
CA ILE A 168 10.56 3.72 8.73
C ILE A 168 11.87 3.99 9.49
N ILE A 169 12.37 2.99 10.20
CA ILE A 169 13.65 3.07 10.94
C ILE A 169 14.82 3.28 9.96
N ALA A 170 14.90 2.47 8.90
CA ALA A 170 16.00 2.54 7.92
C ALA A 170 16.05 3.87 7.16
N SER A 171 14.91 4.54 6.98
CA SER A 171 14.85 5.87 6.34
C SER A 171 15.29 7.01 7.27
N GLY A 172 15.67 6.72 8.51
CA GLY A 172 16.07 7.73 9.51
C GLY A 172 14.98 8.75 9.83
N GLY A 173 13.71 8.38 9.63
CA GLY A 173 12.57 9.29 9.76
C GLY A 173 12.44 10.29 8.61
N GLN A 174 13.29 10.22 7.60
CA GLN A 174 13.25 11.03 6.39
C GLN A 174 12.51 10.28 5.26
N GLY A 175 11.32 9.82 5.53
CA GLY A 175 10.45 9.15 4.55
C GLY A 175 9.33 10.05 4.05
N PRO A 176 8.35 9.48 3.34
CA PRO A 176 7.15 10.19 2.92
C PRO A 176 6.54 10.92 4.10
N THR A 177 6.08 12.12 3.86
CA THR A 177 5.71 13.14 4.86
C THR A 177 4.61 12.71 5.83
N ASP A 178 4.01 11.52 5.64
CA ASP A 178 2.91 11.05 6.48
C ASP A 178 2.92 9.52 6.74
N TRP A 179 3.86 9.08 7.59
CA TRP A 179 3.89 7.70 8.08
C TRP A 179 2.63 7.28 8.85
N ALA A 180 1.94 8.25 9.47
CA ALA A 180 0.68 8.00 10.14
C ALA A 180 -0.42 7.64 9.13
N GLN A 181 -0.45 8.31 7.99
CA GLN A 181 -1.38 8.02 6.90
C GLN A 181 -1.08 6.65 6.29
N ILE A 182 0.18 6.34 5.98
CA ILE A 182 0.58 5.02 5.46
C ILE A 182 0.14 3.91 6.39
N ARG A 183 0.42 4.05 7.69
CA ARG A 183 -0.03 3.07 8.69
C ARG A 183 -1.55 2.93 8.70
N GLN A 184 -2.28 4.03 8.64
CA GLN A 184 -3.74 4.02 8.61
C GLN A 184 -4.27 3.32 7.36
N GLN A 185 -3.70 3.59 6.19
CA GLN A 185 -4.05 2.93 4.93
C GLN A 185 -3.84 1.41 5.00
N VAL A 186 -2.68 0.97 5.50
CA VAL A 186 -2.37 -0.46 5.65
C VAL A 186 -3.30 -1.14 6.64
N VAL A 187 -3.60 -0.50 7.77
CA VAL A 187 -4.56 -1.03 8.75
C VAL A 187 -5.96 -1.14 8.14
N CYS A 188 -6.43 -0.11 7.44
CA CYS A 188 -7.73 -0.12 6.78
C CYS A 188 -7.83 -1.28 5.77
N LEU A 189 -6.85 -1.38 4.86
CA LEU A 189 -6.80 -2.41 3.83
C LEU A 189 -6.76 -3.83 4.44
N THR A 190 -5.89 -4.05 5.42
CA THR A 190 -5.75 -5.37 6.04
C THR A 190 -6.96 -5.76 6.88
N ASN A 191 -7.65 -4.81 7.48
CA ASN A 191 -8.93 -5.07 8.15
C ASN A 191 -10.02 -5.46 7.15
N GLU A 192 -10.08 -4.81 5.97
CA GLU A 192 -11.04 -5.15 4.92
C GLU A 192 -10.85 -6.59 4.41
N VAL A 193 -9.61 -7.04 4.23
CA VAL A 193 -9.29 -8.43 3.89
C VAL A 193 -9.83 -9.39 4.97
N LEU A 194 -9.56 -9.10 6.24
CA LEU A 194 -10.00 -9.93 7.36
C LEU A 194 -11.53 -10.02 7.43
N LEU A 195 -12.21 -8.90 7.33
CA LEU A 195 -13.66 -8.84 7.38
C LEU A 195 -14.30 -9.61 6.21
N ALA A 196 -13.76 -9.46 5.00
CA ALA A 196 -14.23 -10.18 3.83
C ALA A 196 -14.02 -11.71 3.94
N MET A 197 -12.92 -12.14 4.57
CA MET A 197 -12.65 -13.56 4.86
C MET A 197 -13.69 -14.14 5.82
N ILE A 198 -13.98 -13.41 6.90
CA ILE A 198 -14.98 -13.85 7.91
C ILE A 198 -16.38 -13.88 7.28
N ALA A 199 -16.79 -12.83 6.58
CA ALA A 199 -18.09 -12.76 5.91
C ALA A 199 -18.28 -13.86 4.86
N ALA A 200 -17.22 -14.22 4.13
CA ALA A 200 -17.26 -15.32 3.18
C ALA A 200 -17.49 -16.68 3.86
N HIS A 201 -16.96 -16.88 5.06
CA HIS A 201 -17.18 -18.07 5.86
C HIS A 201 -18.63 -18.14 6.37
N GLU A 202 -19.11 -17.06 7.00
CA GLU A 202 -20.47 -16.97 7.56
C GLU A 202 -21.55 -17.20 6.49
N ALA A 203 -21.43 -16.54 5.33
CA ALA A 203 -22.39 -16.70 4.24
C ALA A 203 -22.50 -18.15 3.74
N ARG A 204 -21.50 -18.97 3.93
CA ARG A 204 -21.52 -20.40 3.54
C ARG A 204 -22.11 -21.29 4.61
N GLU A 205 -21.88 -21.00 5.89
CA GLU A 205 -22.52 -21.72 6.99
C GLU A 205 -24.04 -21.59 6.91
N GLU A 206 -24.54 -20.39 6.56
CA GLU A 206 -25.97 -20.16 6.35
C GLU A 206 -26.55 -21.01 5.20
N ILE A 207 -25.82 -21.13 4.07
CA ILE A 207 -26.26 -21.94 2.91
C ILE A 207 -26.19 -23.45 3.22
N GLY A 208 -25.22 -23.88 4.02
CA GLY A 208 -25.07 -25.30 4.40
C GLY A 208 -26.05 -25.75 5.49
N ALA A 209 -26.73 -24.84 6.16
CA ALA A 209 -27.71 -25.08 7.19
C ALA A 209 -29.18 -25.20 6.64
N LEU A 210 -29.40 -24.92 5.34
CA LEU A 210 -30.64 -25.04 4.60
C LEU A 210 -30.72 -26.38 3.88
#